data_f859684e0344c8bb12272e8e44fbd759
#
_entry.id   f859684e0344c8bb12272e8e44fbd759
#
_cell.length_a   1.000
_cell.length_b   1.000
_cell.length_c   1.000
_cell.angle_alpha   90.00
_cell.angle_beta   90.00
_cell.angle_gamma   90.00
#
_symmetry.space_group_name_H-M   'P 1'
#
loop_
_entity.id
_entity.type
_entity.pdbx_description
1 polymer ?
#
loop_
_entity_poly.entity_id
_entity_poly.type
_entity_poly.pdbx_seq_one_letter_code
_entity_poly.pdbx_strand_id
1 'polypeptide(L)'
;LQYGKNRFLFTGDAAKQAEDDMIDTGEDLSADVYKASHHGSKTGSSDDFLDKVSPAYAVISCGEGNKYGHPSAQTLNNFRSRGIKTFRTDNQGTIVAYSDGSDITWNASPDTTWTPGEPKGSSSSWSTASKKGSVKDSAGKTTSKTSSKKTTAKSTTAKSTTDKASSKTSSKKTTESTAKNTSKNKVSY
;
A
#
# COMPACT_ATOMS: atom_id res chain seq x y z
N LEU A 1 8.34 9.94 16.10
CA LEU A 1 9.36 10.95 16.37
C LEU A 1 8.90 12.27 15.79
N GLN A 2 8.96 13.33 16.57
CA GLN A 2 8.67 14.68 16.11
C GLN A 2 9.84 15.60 16.42
N TYR A 3 10.18 16.46 15.46
CA TYR A 3 11.15 17.54 15.63
C TYR A 3 10.63 18.80 14.94
N GLY A 4 10.31 19.82 15.74
CA GLY A 4 9.62 21.00 15.23
C GLY A 4 8.27 20.64 14.59
N LYS A 5 8.12 20.95 13.31
CA LYS A 5 6.93 20.62 12.51
C LYS A 5 7.02 19.25 11.84
N ASN A 6 8.24 18.68 11.74
CA ASN A 6 8.45 17.43 11.02
C ASN A 6 8.15 16.21 11.89
N ARG A 7 7.45 15.25 11.31
CA ARG A 7 7.01 14.01 11.96
C ARG A 7 7.52 12.80 11.17
N PHE A 8 8.08 11.85 11.91
CA PHE A 8 8.63 10.60 11.35
C PHE A 8 7.96 9.41 12.03
N LEU A 9 7.40 8.49 11.26
CA LEU A 9 6.77 7.28 11.76
C LEU A 9 7.61 6.05 11.43
N PHE A 10 7.91 5.27 12.48
CA PHE A 10 8.64 4.01 12.40
C PHE A 10 7.78 2.91 13.03
N THR A 11 7.36 1.94 12.24
CA THR A 11 6.44 0.88 12.67
C THR A 11 7.12 -0.49 12.78
N GLY A 12 8.44 -0.56 12.57
CA GLY A 12 9.16 -1.83 12.59
C GLY A 12 8.61 -2.81 11.56
N ASP A 13 8.30 -4.00 12.01
CA ASP A 13 7.73 -5.08 11.19
C ASP A 13 6.21 -5.21 11.36
N ALA A 14 5.51 -4.11 11.68
CA ALA A 14 4.07 -4.12 11.80
C ALA A 14 3.41 -4.70 10.54
N ALA A 15 2.55 -5.70 10.74
CA ALA A 15 1.67 -6.23 9.72
C ALA A 15 0.29 -5.58 9.83
N LYS A 16 -0.61 -5.86 8.89
CA LYS A 16 -1.95 -5.23 8.82
C LYS A 16 -2.68 -5.22 10.18
N GLN A 17 -2.65 -6.31 10.93
CA GLN A 17 -3.32 -6.34 12.24
C GLN A 17 -2.78 -5.28 13.20
N ALA A 18 -1.46 -5.11 13.28
CA ALA A 18 -0.86 -4.09 14.13
C ALA A 18 -1.13 -2.66 13.60
N GLU A 19 -1.25 -2.50 12.29
CA GLU A 19 -1.68 -1.24 11.66
C GLU A 19 -3.13 -0.91 12.02
N ASP A 20 -4.02 -1.89 11.96
CA ASP A 20 -5.43 -1.76 12.37
C ASP A 20 -5.51 -1.41 13.87
N ASP A 21 -4.76 -2.10 14.72
CA ASP A 21 -4.69 -1.80 16.16
C ASP A 21 -4.21 -0.36 16.43
N MET A 22 -3.23 0.13 15.68
CA MET A 22 -2.79 1.54 15.78
C MET A 22 -3.88 2.53 15.35
N ILE A 23 -4.61 2.22 14.27
CA ILE A 23 -5.74 3.06 13.82
C ILE A 23 -6.83 3.11 14.89
N ASP A 24 -7.15 1.97 15.50
CA ASP A 24 -8.21 1.83 16.51
C ASP A 24 -7.91 2.58 17.82
N THR A 25 -6.64 2.94 18.09
CA THR A 25 -6.30 3.81 19.21
C THR A 25 -6.91 5.20 19.11
N GLY A 26 -7.22 5.65 17.88
CA GLY A 26 -7.69 6.99 17.60
C GLY A 26 -6.61 8.08 17.72
N GLU A 27 -5.35 7.70 17.93
CA GLU A 27 -4.22 8.63 17.98
C GLU A 27 -3.92 9.22 16.60
N ASP A 28 -3.33 10.41 16.58
CA ASP A 28 -2.89 11.05 15.35
C ASP A 28 -1.61 10.37 14.81
N LEU A 29 -1.78 9.57 13.77
CA LEU A 29 -0.70 8.83 13.11
C LEU A 29 -0.04 9.62 11.97
N SER A 30 -0.49 10.85 11.65
CA SER A 30 0.04 11.62 10.53
C SER A 30 1.54 11.84 10.65
N ALA A 31 2.26 11.68 9.54
CA ALA A 31 3.71 11.85 9.50
C ALA A 31 4.17 12.29 8.12
N ASP A 32 5.21 13.14 8.06
CA ASP A 32 5.82 13.57 6.80
C ASP A 32 6.63 12.44 6.16
N VAL A 33 7.32 11.67 7.01
CA VAL A 33 8.18 10.54 6.59
C VAL A 33 7.72 9.26 7.25
N TYR A 34 7.44 8.28 6.44
CA TYR A 34 7.09 6.93 6.87
C TYR A 34 8.20 5.94 6.54
N LYS A 35 8.76 5.29 7.54
CA LYS A 35 9.62 4.11 7.32
C LYS A 35 8.70 2.91 7.05
N ALA A 36 8.71 2.44 5.80
CA ALA A 36 7.85 1.35 5.37
C ALA A 36 7.91 0.14 6.32
N SER A 37 6.73 -0.31 6.75
CA SER A 37 6.58 -1.51 7.58
C SER A 37 7.20 -2.71 6.92
N HIS A 38 7.81 -3.57 7.71
CA HIS A 38 8.29 -4.89 7.32
C HIS A 38 9.09 -4.87 6.01
N HIS A 39 9.98 -3.89 5.89
CA HIS A 39 10.88 -3.73 4.73
C HIS A 39 10.17 -3.59 3.37
N GLY A 40 8.94 -3.12 3.36
CA GLY A 40 8.12 -3.06 2.15
C GLY A 40 7.44 -4.38 1.79
N SER A 41 7.20 -5.26 2.78
CA SER A 41 6.38 -6.47 2.62
C SER A 41 4.95 -6.13 2.23
N LYS A 42 4.31 -7.02 1.49
CA LYS A 42 2.86 -6.95 1.19
C LYS A 42 1.95 -7.08 2.42
N THR A 43 2.50 -7.47 3.58
CA THR A 43 1.74 -7.66 4.83
C THR A 43 1.56 -6.39 5.63
N GLY A 44 2.26 -5.31 5.29
CA GLY A 44 2.16 -4.00 5.91
C GLY A 44 1.94 -2.89 4.87
N SER A 45 1.92 -1.65 5.32
CA SER A 45 1.62 -0.47 4.50
C SER A 45 0.26 -0.61 3.81
N SER A 46 -0.76 -1.01 4.58
CA SER A 46 -2.14 -1.16 4.10
C SER A 46 -2.74 0.18 3.66
N ASP A 47 -3.78 0.13 2.83
CA ASP A 47 -4.42 1.32 2.30
C ASP A 47 -4.98 2.20 3.42
N ASP A 48 -5.73 1.61 4.36
CA ASP A 48 -6.33 2.32 5.49
C ASP A 48 -5.26 3.00 6.36
N PHE A 49 -4.13 2.30 6.59
CA PHE A 49 -3.02 2.83 7.37
C PHE A 49 -2.32 3.99 6.66
N LEU A 50 -2.04 3.85 5.37
CA LEU A 50 -1.42 4.91 4.58
C LEU A 50 -2.31 6.15 4.46
N ASP A 51 -3.62 5.97 4.42
CA ASP A 51 -4.59 7.08 4.40
C ASP A 51 -4.60 7.83 5.74
N LYS A 52 -4.37 7.15 6.87
CA LYS A 52 -4.23 7.76 8.21
C LYS A 52 -2.88 8.47 8.39
N VAL A 53 -1.80 7.86 7.94
CA VAL A 53 -0.45 8.43 8.05
C VAL A 53 -0.25 9.57 7.06
N SER A 54 -0.79 9.45 5.86
CA SER A 54 -0.73 10.42 4.75
C SER A 54 0.68 10.99 4.50
N PRO A 55 1.71 10.15 4.34
CA PRO A 55 3.09 10.60 4.32
C PRO A 55 3.45 11.23 2.97
N ALA A 56 4.25 12.30 2.98
CA ALA A 56 4.84 12.86 1.77
C ALA A 56 6.00 12.00 1.25
N TYR A 57 6.70 11.31 2.16
CA TYR A 57 7.87 10.50 1.85
C TYR A 57 7.76 9.13 2.50
N ALA A 58 8.21 8.08 1.78
CA ALA A 58 8.40 6.74 2.33
C ALA A 58 9.84 6.28 2.14
N VAL A 59 10.41 5.62 3.16
CA VAL A 59 11.73 4.99 3.08
C VAL A 59 11.56 3.49 3.21
N ILE A 60 11.99 2.74 2.20
CA ILE A 60 12.04 1.29 2.22
C ILE A 60 13.49 0.85 2.52
N SER A 61 13.71 0.20 3.66
CA SER A 61 15.00 -0.33 4.05
C SER A 61 15.00 -1.85 3.82
N CYS A 62 15.60 -2.28 2.73
CA CYS A 62 15.77 -3.69 2.37
C CYS A 62 17.08 -3.89 1.63
N GLY A 63 17.56 -5.13 1.55
CA GLY A 63 18.77 -5.46 0.80
C GLY A 63 18.47 -5.78 -0.65
N GLU A 64 19.39 -5.45 -1.55
CA GLU A 64 19.33 -5.87 -2.95
C GLU A 64 19.27 -7.40 -3.03
N GLY A 65 18.35 -7.92 -3.85
CA GLY A 65 18.17 -9.36 -4.06
C GLY A 65 17.89 -10.14 -2.78
N ASN A 66 17.20 -9.54 -1.80
CA ASN A 66 16.83 -10.22 -0.57
C ASN A 66 15.92 -11.42 -0.85
N LYS A 67 16.02 -12.46 0.00
CA LYS A 67 15.31 -13.73 -0.18
C LYS A 67 13.78 -13.63 -0.12
N TYR A 68 13.26 -12.51 0.37
CA TYR A 68 11.82 -12.29 0.54
C TYR A 68 11.17 -11.60 -0.65
N GLY A 69 11.97 -11.04 -1.57
CA GLY A 69 11.45 -10.24 -2.69
C GLY A 69 10.88 -8.90 -2.27
N HIS A 70 11.44 -8.31 -1.20
CA HIS A 70 11.06 -6.96 -0.80
C HIS A 70 11.84 -5.90 -1.58
N PRO A 71 11.19 -4.76 -1.88
CA PRO A 71 9.79 -4.42 -1.61
C PRO A 71 8.83 -5.15 -2.54
N SER A 72 7.62 -5.42 -2.05
CA SER A 72 6.58 -6.07 -2.83
C SER A 72 5.96 -5.11 -3.87
N ALA A 73 5.45 -5.67 -4.97
CA ALA A 73 4.70 -4.90 -5.95
C ALA A 73 3.49 -4.18 -5.34
N GLN A 74 2.81 -4.81 -4.39
CA GLN A 74 1.65 -4.23 -3.72
C GLN A 74 2.04 -2.96 -2.95
N THR A 75 3.08 -3.02 -2.11
CA THR A 75 3.56 -1.85 -1.35
C THR A 75 3.98 -0.71 -2.26
N LEU A 76 4.72 -1.02 -3.33
CA LEU A 76 5.13 -0.02 -4.31
C LEU A 76 3.92 0.62 -5.03
N ASN A 77 2.91 -0.17 -5.39
CA ASN A 77 1.69 0.35 -6.00
C ASN A 77 0.89 1.23 -5.03
N ASN A 78 0.81 0.85 -3.75
CA ASN A 78 0.14 1.66 -2.72
C ASN A 78 0.83 3.03 -2.56
N PHE A 79 2.15 3.07 -2.58
CA PHE A 79 2.89 4.34 -2.53
C PHE A 79 2.74 5.17 -3.80
N ARG A 80 2.87 4.51 -4.97
CA ARG A 80 2.76 5.17 -6.26
C ARG A 80 1.39 5.80 -6.48
N SER A 81 0.33 5.09 -6.17
CA SER A 81 -1.06 5.57 -6.35
C SER A 81 -1.38 6.79 -5.49
N ARG A 82 -0.68 6.97 -4.36
CA ARG A 82 -0.80 8.11 -3.45
C ARG A 82 0.21 9.23 -3.74
N GLY A 83 1.08 9.07 -4.74
CA GLY A 83 2.11 10.05 -5.06
C GLY A 83 3.20 10.19 -3.98
N ILE A 84 3.36 9.18 -3.11
CA ILE A 84 4.35 9.18 -2.05
C ILE A 84 5.75 9.08 -2.65
N LYS A 85 6.60 10.06 -2.37
CA LYS A 85 7.99 10.08 -2.82
C LYS A 85 8.78 9.01 -2.08
N THR A 86 9.22 7.97 -2.80
CA THR A 86 9.80 6.78 -2.20
C THR A 86 11.31 6.73 -2.35
N PHE A 87 12.01 6.36 -1.28
CA PHE A 87 13.45 6.10 -1.26
C PHE A 87 13.68 4.62 -0.91
N ARG A 88 14.71 3.99 -1.51
CA ARG A 88 14.96 2.55 -1.39
C ARG A 88 16.44 2.26 -1.18
N THR A 89 16.76 1.55 -0.09
CA THR A 89 18.17 1.22 0.19
C THR A 89 18.72 0.14 -0.73
N ASP A 90 17.90 -0.72 -1.32
CA ASP A 90 18.32 -1.76 -2.27
C ASP A 90 18.77 -1.18 -3.63
N ASN A 91 18.23 -0.02 -4.02
CA ASN A 91 18.58 0.64 -5.29
C ASN A 91 19.57 1.81 -5.09
N GLN A 92 19.54 2.47 -3.94
CA GLN A 92 20.20 3.76 -3.73
C GLN A 92 21.27 3.70 -2.63
N GLY A 93 21.41 2.58 -1.94
CA GLY A 93 22.34 2.44 -0.80
C GLY A 93 21.86 3.23 0.42
N THR A 94 22.75 3.99 1.04
CA THR A 94 22.42 4.73 2.26
C THR A 94 21.53 5.92 1.97
N ILE A 95 20.37 5.96 2.60
CA ILE A 95 19.42 7.09 2.55
C ILE A 95 19.54 7.88 3.83
N VAL A 96 19.72 9.18 3.70
CA VAL A 96 19.79 10.11 4.82
C VAL A 96 18.76 11.22 4.64
N ALA A 97 17.89 11.38 5.62
CA ALA A 97 17.00 12.52 5.76
C ALA A 97 17.59 13.50 6.78
N TYR A 98 17.66 14.77 6.42
CA TYR A 98 18.03 15.84 7.31
C TYR A 98 16.81 16.70 7.60
N SER A 99 16.55 16.94 8.87
CA SER A 99 15.47 17.82 9.30
C SER A 99 16.04 18.95 10.14
N ASP A 100 15.65 20.18 9.85
CA ASP A 100 15.90 21.35 10.68
C ASP A 100 14.71 21.71 11.59
N GLY A 101 13.67 20.88 11.57
CA GLY A 101 12.43 21.07 12.30
C GLY A 101 11.34 21.80 11.50
N SER A 102 11.64 22.30 10.31
CA SER A 102 10.71 22.92 9.37
C SER A 102 10.73 22.21 8.01
N ASP A 103 11.92 21.99 7.49
CA ASP A 103 12.15 21.37 6.19
C ASP A 103 12.86 20.01 6.33
N ILE A 104 12.63 19.13 5.37
CA ILE A 104 13.29 17.84 5.26
C ILE A 104 14.04 17.79 3.94
N THR A 105 15.34 17.56 4.00
CA THR A 105 16.20 17.40 2.84
C THR A 105 16.83 16.00 2.80
N TRP A 106 17.27 15.57 1.63
CA TRP A 106 17.70 14.20 1.38
C TRP A 106 19.04 14.17 0.67
N ASN A 107 19.84 13.12 0.94
CA ASN A 107 21.10 12.87 0.21
C ASN A 107 20.90 12.28 -1.19
N ALA A 108 19.68 11.92 -1.56
CA ALA A 108 19.33 11.32 -2.85
C ALA A 108 18.00 11.90 -3.37
N SER A 109 17.71 11.70 -4.65
CA SER A 109 16.38 11.95 -5.22
C SER A 109 15.47 10.73 -4.99
N PRO A 110 14.13 10.89 -4.97
CA PRO A 110 13.21 9.76 -4.87
C PRO A 110 13.43 8.73 -5.98
N ASP A 111 13.32 7.45 -5.64
CA ASP A 111 13.35 6.36 -6.60
C ASP A 111 12.07 6.36 -7.45
N THR A 112 12.22 6.22 -8.75
CA THR A 112 11.09 6.23 -9.72
C THR A 112 10.97 4.92 -10.50
N THR A 113 11.75 3.90 -10.15
CA THR A 113 11.78 2.64 -10.91
C THR A 113 10.53 1.80 -10.71
N TRP A 114 9.97 1.81 -9.50
CA TRP A 114 8.79 1.02 -9.10
C TRP A 114 8.92 -0.48 -9.37
N THR A 115 10.15 -0.98 -9.51
CA THR A 115 10.43 -2.40 -9.74
C THR A 115 10.41 -3.14 -8.41
N PRO A 116 9.57 -4.18 -8.24
CA PRO A 116 9.58 -5.01 -7.03
C PRO A 116 10.93 -5.68 -6.81
N GLY A 117 11.22 -6.01 -5.56
CA GLY A 117 12.37 -6.83 -5.23
C GLY A 117 12.19 -8.25 -5.79
N GLU A 118 13.28 -8.85 -6.25
CA GLU A 118 13.31 -10.25 -6.69
C GLU A 118 14.13 -11.10 -5.74
N PRO A 119 13.60 -12.25 -5.26
CA PRO A 119 14.37 -13.15 -4.39
C PRO A 119 15.62 -13.68 -5.11
N LYS A 120 16.77 -13.61 -4.48
CA LYS A 120 17.97 -14.30 -4.99
C LYS A 120 17.67 -15.78 -5.17
N GLY A 121 17.78 -16.28 -6.41
CA GLY A 121 17.56 -17.68 -6.76
C GLY A 121 16.21 -17.96 -7.45
N SER A 122 15.32 -17.00 -7.58
CA SER A 122 14.21 -17.13 -8.52
C SER A 122 14.75 -16.84 -9.93
N SER A 123 15.17 -17.87 -10.64
CA SER A 123 15.39 -17.75 -12.08
C SER A 123 14.04 -17.58 -12.76
N SER A 124 13.50 -16.36 -12.76
CA SER A 124 12.44 -16.02 -13.68
C SER A 124 13.05 -16.01 -15.08
N SER A 125 12.97 -17.14 -15.77
CA SER A 125 13.26 -17.23 -17.19
C SER A 125 12.14 -16.48 -17.96
N TRP A 126 12.03 -15.17 -17.69
CA TRP A 126 11.30 -14.28 -18.58
C TRP A 126 12.25 -13.83 -19.67
N SER A 127 12.57 -14.76 -20.58
CA SER A 127 13.20 -14.40 -21.83
C SER A 127 12.18 -13.63 -22.64
N THR A 128 12.36 -12.33 -22.73
CA THR A 128 11.80 -11.51 -23.80
C THR A 128 12.35 -12.01 -25.12
N ALA A 129 11.70 -13.01 -25.69
CA ALA A 129 11.92 -13.40 -27.07
C ALA A 129 11.40 -12.26 -27.95
N SER A 130 12.28 -11.31 -28.24
CA SER A 130 12.12 -10.40 -29.37
C SER A 130 12.07 -11.25 -30.62
N LYS A 131 10.87 -11.58 -31.08
CA LYS A 131 10.68 -12.16 -32.41
C LYS A 131 11.07 -11.12 -33.45
N LYS A 132 12.31 -11.21 -33.90
CA LYS A 132 12.75 -10.59 -35.12
C LYS A 132 12.07 -11.38 -36.26
N GLY A 133 11.06 -10.76 -36.88
CA GLY A 133 10.37 -11.36 -38.03
C GLY A 133 11.31 -11.59 -39.18
N SER A 134 11.37 -12.81 -39.65
CA SER A 134 11.87 -13.14 -40.97
C SER A 134 10.72 -13.81 -41.70
N VAL A 135 10.18 -13.07 -42.67
CA VAL A 135 9.23 -13.55 -43.64
C VAL A 135 10.00 -14.46 -44.61
N LYS A 136 9.56 -15.69 -44.77
CA LYS A 136 9.81 -16.48 -45.97
C LYS A 136 8.54 -17.23 -46.35
N ASP A 137 7.98 -16.79 -47.47
CA ASP A 137 6.98 -17.51 -48.23
C ASP A 137 7.48 -18.89 -48.65
N SER A 138 6.64 -19.89 -48.54
CA SER A 138 6.54 -20.97 -49.52
C SER A 138 5.25 -21.77 -49.31
N ALA A 139 4.55 -21.91 -50.38
CA ALA A 139 3.27 -22.55 -50.56
C ALA A 139 3.27 -24.06 -50.30
N GLY A 140 2.11 -24.62 -49.96
CA GLY A 140 1.85 -26.05 -50.18
C GLY A 140 0.82 -26.72 -49.28
N LYS A 141 -0.42 -26.73 -49.71
CA LYS A 141 -1.34 -27.86 -49.85
C LYS A 141 -2.00 -28.51 -48.60
N THR A 142 -3.26 -28.18 -48.44
CA THR A 142 -4.46 -28.98 -48.11
C THR A 142 -4.34 -30.32 -47.37
N THR A 143 -5.05 -30.49 -46.24
CA THR A 143 -6.19 -31.42 -46.14
C THR A 143 -6.98 -31.20 -44.85
N SER A 144 -8.29 -31.21 -45.02
CA SER A 144 -9.35 -31.15 -44.03
C SER A 144 -9.43 -32.38 -43.11
N LYS A 145 -9.79 -32.23 -41.86
CA LYS A 145 -10.71 -33.13 -41.18
C LYS A 145 -11.46 -32.48 -40.06
N THR A 146 -12.74 -32.38 -40.26
CA THR A 146 -13.84 -32.04 -39.37
C THR A 146 -13.99 -33.07 -38.28
N SER A 147 -14.22 -32.66 -37.05
CA SER A 147 -15.02 -33.41 -36.13
C SER A 147 -15.57 -32.50 -35.01
N SER A 148 -16.83 -32.28 -35.15
CA SER A 148 -17.77 -31.66 -34.20
C SER A 148 -18.03 -32.57 -33.05
N LYS A 149 -18.03 -32.04 -31.83
CA LYS A 149 -18.84 -32.62 -30.75
C LYS A 149 -19.45 -31.55 -29.87
N LYS A 150 -20.75 -31.49 -29.99
CA LYS A 150 -21.75 -30.70 -29.28
C LYS A 150 -22.12 -31.40 -27.96
N THR A 151 -22.19 -30.69 -26.85
CA THR A 151 -23.12 -30.99 -25.72
C THR A 151 -23.22 -29.73 -24.86
N THR A 152 -24.27 -29.04 -24.96
CA THR A 152 -25.56 -28.98 -24.25
C THR A 152 -25.49 -28.28 -22.91
N ALA A 153 -26.14 -27.14 -22.89
CA ALA A 153 -26.48 -26.29 -21.75
C ALA A 153 -27.39 -27.01 -20.74
N LYS A 154 -27.24 -26.65 -19.48
CA LYS A 154 -28.35 -26.81 -18.53
C LYS A 154 -28.41 -25.60 -17.61
N SER A 155 -29.37 -24.75 -17.87
CA SER A 155 -29.86 -23.69 -17.00
C SER A 155 -30.67 -24.32 -15.85
N THR A 156 -30.53 -23.80 -14.66
CA THR A 156 -31.54 -23.91 -13.62
C THR A 156 -31.72 -22.60 -12.90
N THR A 157 -32.86 -22.05 -13.16
CA THR A 157 -33.52 -20.92 -12.50
C THR A 157 -34.19 -21.40 -11.21
N ALA A 158 -34.06 -20.72 -10.12
CA ALA A 158 -34.99 -20.60 -9.01
C ALA A 158 -34.46 -19.57 -8.03
N LYS A 159 -35.13 -18.66 -7.54
CA LYS A 159 -36.50 -18.19 -7.31
C LYS A 159 -36.37 -17.29 -6.07
N SER A 160 -36.80 -16.07 -6.24
CA SER A 160 -36.94 -15.04 -5.20
C SER A 160 -37.84 -15.46 -4.07
N THR A 161 -37.54 -15.02 -2.87
CA THR A 161 -38.58 -14.76 -1.86
C THR A 161 -38.21 -13.51 -1.07
N THR A 162 -39.06 -12.54 -1.22
CA THR A 162 -39.22 -11.33 -0.42
C THR A 162 -39.81 -11.71 0.93
N ASP A 163 -39.29 -11.14 2.00
CA ASP A 163 -40.13 -10.85 3.15
C ASP A 163 -39.72 -9.53 3.82
N LYS A 164 -40.75 -8.82 4.14
CA LYS A 164 -40.92 -7.47 4.56
C LYS A 164 -41.37 -7.48 6.03
N ALA A 165 -40.80 -6.61 6.84
CA ALA A 165 -41.44 -5.95 7.99
C ALA A 165 -40.38 -5.30 8.85
N SER A 166 -40.37 -4.07 9.07
CA SER A 166 -41.25 -3.11 9.72
C SER A 166 -40.68 -2.63 11.05
N SER A 167 -40.28 -1.38 11.03
CA SER A 167 -40.38 -0.32 12.05
C SER A 167 -40.29 -0.63 13.54
N LYS A 168 -39.42 0.11 14.23
CA LYS A 168 -39.93 1.00 15.30
C LYS A 168 -38.90 2.05 15.73
N THR A 169 -39.35 3.26 15.61
CA THR A 169 -38.89 4.51 16.21
C THR A 169 -38.83 4.45 17.74
N SER A 170 -37.78 5.02 18.33
CA SER A 170 -37.92 5.64 19.64
C SER A 170 -36.91 6.74 19.85
N SER A 171 -37.37 7.94 19.83
CA SER A 171 -36.74 9.18 20.28
C SER A 171 -36.61 9.18 21.81
N LYS A 172 -35.45 9.58 22.34
CA LYS A 172 -35.44 10.20 23.66
C LYS A 172 -34.36 11.27 23.77
N LYS A 173 -34.85 12.45 23.90
CA LYS A 173 -34.25 13.75 24.20
C LYS A 173 -34.00 13.83 25.71
N THR A 174 -32.88 14.35 26.15
CA THR A 174 -32.70 15.17 27.37
C THR A 174 -31.25 15.64 27.51
N THR A 175 -31.06 16.88 27.35
CA THR A 175 -30.77 18.05 28.21
C THR A 175 -29.35 18.24 28.70
N GLU A 176 -28.90 19.43 28.39
CA GLU A 176 -27.77 20.24 28.86
C GLU A 176 -27.34 20.01 30.32
N SER A 177 -26.02 20.11 30.50
CA SER A 177 -25.49 20.74 31.71
C SER A 177 -24.17 21.42 31.43
N THR A 178 -24.21 22.72 31.50
CA THR A 178 -23.12 23.68 31.49
C THR A 178 -22.33 23.56 32.81
N ALA A 179 -21.02 23.46 32.75
CA ALA A 179 -20.19 23.88 33.88
C ALA A 179 -18.89 24.51 33.36
N LYS A 180 -18.84 25.81 33.49
CA LYS A 180 -17.62 26.63 33.47
C LYS A 180 -16.72 26.21 34.64
N ASN A 181 -15.44 26.00 34.38
CA ASN A 181 -14.45 26.23 35.42
C ASN A 181 -13.18 26.87 34.83
N THR A 182 -13.06 28.14 35.13
CA THR A 182 -11.88 28.98 34.97
C THR A 182 -10.91 28.64 36.12
N SER A 183 -9.70 28.28 35.81
CA SER A 183 -8.60 28.44 36.76
C SER A 183 -7.35 28.91 36.02
N LYS A 184 -7.02 30.15 36.32
CA LYS A 184 -5.75 30.80 35.96
C LYS A 184 -4.67 30.25 36.92
N ASN A 185 -3.57 29.77 36.39
CA ASN A 185 -2.33 29.75 37.12
C ASN A 185 -1.19 30.29 36.27
N LYS A 186 -0.76 31.46 36.68
CA LYS A 186 0.40 32.20 36.26
C LYS A 186 1.57 31.73 37.14
N VAL A 187 2.62 31.21 36.56
CA VAL A 187 3.91 31.08 37.25
C VAL A 187 4.97 31.70 36.38
N SER A 188 5.57 32.75 36.94
CA SER A 188 6.79 33.38 36.42
C SER A 188 8.01 32.65 37.01
N TYR A 189 9.01 32.42 36.16
CA TYR A 189 10.42 32.59 36.48
C TYR A 189 11.14 32.90 35.16
#